data_e9cb56de2a6045ef385bbf3467ffdffd
#
_entry.id   e9cb56de2a6045ef385bbf3467ffdffd
#
_cell.length_a   1.000
_cell.length_b   1.000
_cell.length_c   1.000
_cell.angle_alpha   90.00
_cell.angle_beta   90.00
_cell.angle_gamma   90.00
#
_symmetry.space_group_name_H-M   'P 1'
#
loop_
_entity.id
_entity.type
_entity.pdbx_description
1 polymer ?
#
loop_
_entity_poly.entity_id
_entity_poly.type
_entity_poly.pdbx_seq_one_letter_code
_entity_poly.pdbx_strand_id
1 'polypeptide(L)'
;MERKNTISRKDLLLATFLSLLSFALYIRTLVPTLLTADAAEFQTLSYTLGMTHPSGYTTYVFLGKLFTLIPISNIAFRVNLMSAFFGAFAVGQVYLIIRKLGGWKVAAIAGAAGLMLNPLFWRRTIFAETYAPAASMIASVFLLMLLWDESKNARYLFLAGLVGGLSVGIHSTVVMTASAVLIYMIF
;
A
#
# COMPACT_ATOMS: atom_id res chain seq x y z
N MET A 1 -6.28 3.35 -32.88
CA MET A 1 -7.48 3.16 -32.03
C MET A 1 -7.03 2.48 -30.74
N GLU A 2 -6.60 3.26 -29.76
CA GLU A 2 -6.13 2.71 -28.46
C GLU A 2 -7.32 2.05 -27.75
N ARG A 3 -7.19 0.76 -27.44
CA ARG A 3 -8.15 0.07 -26.59
C ARG A 3 -8.10 0.72 -25.21
N LYS A 4 -9.09 1.52 -24.87
CA LYS A 4 -9.28 1.99 -23.49
C LYS A 4 -9.52 0.76 -22.61
N ASN A 5 -8.50 0.38 -21.85
CA ASN A 5 -8.56 -0.76 -20.93
C ASN A 5 -9.31 -0.36 -19.64
N THR A 6 -10.62 -0.23 -19.76
CA THR A 6 -11.47 0.15 -18.63
C THR A 6 -11.54 -0.98 -17.60
N ILE A 7 -11.30 -0.66 -16.34
CA ILE A 7 -11.45 -1.61 -15.23
C ILE A 7 -12.94 -2.00 -15.11
N SER A 8 -13.22 -3.28 -15.32
CA SER A 8 -14.57 -3.82 -15.21
C SER A 8 -14.94 -4.10 -13.73
N ARG A 9 -16.25 -4.23 -13.47
CA ARG A 9 -16.74 -4.67 -12.15
C ARG A 9 -16.13 -6.04 -11.74
N LYS A 10 -15.91 -6.94 -12.70
CA LYS A 10 -15.26 -8.24 -12.44
C LYS A 10 -13.79 -8.06 -12.04
N ASP A 11 -13.08 -7.07 -12.60
CA ASP A 11 -11.71 -6.79 -12.21
C ASP A 11 -11.64 -6.23 -10.77
N LEU A 12 -12.58 -5.37 -10.39
CA LEU A 12 -12.67 -4.88 -9.00
C LEU A 12 -12.95 -6.01 -8.01
N LEU A 13 -13.89 -6.89 -8.31
CA LEU A 13 -14.20 -8.04 -7.47
C LEU A 13 -12.97 -8.97 -7.30
N LEU A 14 -12.24 -9.20 -8.38
CA LEU A 14 -11.06 -10.06 -8.35
C LEU A 14 -9.90 -9.40 -7.58
N ALA A 15 -9.68 -8.09 -7.77
CA ALA A 15 -8.69 -7.34 -6.99
C ALA A 15 -9.02 -7.39 -5.49
N THR A 16 -10.29 -7.17 -5.13
CA THR A 16 -10.76 -7.27 -3.74
C THR A 16 -10.57 -8.68 -3.19
N PHE A 17 -10.90 -9.71 -3.95
CA PHE A 17 -10.68 -11.11 -3.55
C PHE A 17 -9.20 -11.40 -3.29
N LEU A 18 -8.29 -10.96 -4.20
CA LEU A 18 -6.85 -11.13 -4.03
C LEU A 18 -6.32 -10.37 -2.82
N SER A 19 -6.82 -9.15 -2.57
CA SER A 19 -6.47 -8.40 -1.35
C SER A 19 -6.94 -9.13 -0.09
N LEU A 20 -8.17 -9.62 -0.04
CA LEU A 20 -8.70 -10.32 1.12
C LEU A 20 -7.96 -11.65 1.37
N LEU A 21 -7.65 -12.39 0.31
CA LEU A 21 -6.87 -13.62 0.41
C LEU A 21 -5.46 -13.34 0.96
N SER A 22 -4.80 -12.30 0.43
CA SER A 22 -3.48 -11.86 0.92
C SER A 22 -3.55 -11.45 2.38
N PHE A 23 -4.56 -10.69 2.76
CA PHE A 23 -4.76 -10.24 4.14
C PHE A 23 -4.94 -11.42 5.10
N ALA A 24 -5.77 -12.42 4.72
CA ALA A 24 -5.95 -13.62 5.51
C ALA A 24 -4.65 -14.41 5.69
N LEU A 25 -3.82 -14.52 4.64
CA LEU A 25 -2.52 -15.18 4.70
C LEU A 25 -1.55 -14.41 5.62
N TYR A 26 -1.48 -13.09 5.50
CA TYR A 26 -0.59 -12.26 6.30
C TYR A 26 -1.00 -12.26 7.79
N ILE A 27 -2.30 -12.20 8.11
CA ILE A 27 -2.78 -12.31 9.50
C ILE A 27 -2.39 -13.63 10.13
N ARG A 28 -2.46 -14.76 9.40
CA ARG A 28 -2.06 -16.08 9.94
C ARG A 28 -0.60 -16.15 10.37
N THR A 29 0.25 -15.33 9.80
CA THR A 29 1.69 -15.28 10.06
C THR A 29 2.12 -14.00 10.73
N LEU A 30 1.15 -13.15 11.12
CA LEU A 30 1.40 -11.86 11.75
C LEU A 30 2.13 -12.05 13.09
N VAL A 31 3.17 -11.26 13.31
CA VAL A 31 3.90 -11.29 14.57
C VAL A 31 2.99 -10.81 15.70
N PRO A 32 2.78 -11.62 16.76
CA PRO A 32 1.75 -11.32 17.76
C PRO A 32 2.22 -10.38 18.88
N THR A 33 3.53 -10.09 18.95
CA THR A 33 4.16 -9.43 20.09
C THR A 33 4.97 -8.19 19.70
N LEU A 34 5.44 -7.46 20.72
CA LEU A 34 6.41 -6.40 20.59
C LEU A 34 7.73 -6.96 20.01
N LEU A 35 8.32 -6.23 19.10
CA LEU A 35 9.61 -6.55 18.48
C LEU A 35 10.71 -5.64 19.03
N THR A 36 11.87 -5.67 18.38
CA THR A 36 13.04 -4.83 18.67
C THR A 36 13.29 -3.84 17.53
N ALA A 37 14.23 -2.92 17.70
CA ALA A 37 14.64 -1.93 16.72
C ALA A 37 13.47 -1.09 16.20
N ASP A 38 13.45 -0.73 14.92
CA ASP A 38 12.47 0.16 14.30
C ASP A 38 11.02 -0.32 14.48
N ALA A 39 10.81 -1.63 14.45
CA ALA A 39 9.47 -2.19 14.66
C ALA A 39 8.93 -1.89 16.07
N ALA A 40 9.76 -2.00 17.11
CA ALA A 40 9.37 -1.63 18.47
C ALA A 40 9.09 -0.13 18.59
N GLU A 41 9.91 0.68 17.95
CA GLU A 41 9.71 2.13 17.89
C GLU A 41 8.36 2.47 17.26
N PHE A 42 8.07 1.93 16.07
CA PHE A 42 6.80 2.15 15.39
C PHE A 42 5.60 1.64 16.19
N GLN A 43 5.70 0.46 16.83
CA GLN A 43 4.65 -0.08 17.67
C GLN A 43 4.33 0.81 18.87
N THR A 44 5.38 1.35 19.52
CA THR A 44 5.24 2.20 20.70
C THR A 44 4.76 3.60 20.33
N LEU A 45 5.43 4.24 19.34
CA LEU A 45 5.18 5.62 19.00
C LEU A 45 3.87 5.82 18.22
N SER A 46 3.39 4.82 17.50
CA SER A 46 2.03 4.83 16.96
C SER A 46 0.97 4.90 18.07
N TYR A 47 1.18 4.23 19.19
CA TYR A 47 0.25 4.29 20.32
C TYR A 47 0.29 5.64 21.01
N THR A 48 1.48 6.18 21.28
CA THR A 48 1.69 7.42 22.05
C THR A 48 1.62 8.68 21.18
N LEU A 49 1.58 8.58 19.85
CA LEU A 49 1.78 9.68 18.89
C LEU A 49 3.13 10.40 19.09
N GLY A 50 4.16 9.62 19.43
CA GLY A 50 5.50 10.12 19.63
C GLY A 50 6.24 10.39 18.33
N MET A 51 7.43 11.03 18.45
CA MET A 51 8.32 11.33 17.32
C MET A 51 9.29 10.16 17.11
N THR A 52 9.30 9.59 15.92
CA THR A 52 10.25 8.56 15.51
C THR A 52 11.59 9.16 15.11
N HIS A 53 12.59 8.29 14.89
CA HIS A 53 13.88 8.71 14.31
C HIS A 53 13.70 9.48 12.98
N PRO A 54 14.67 10.29 12.53
CA PRO A 54 14.60 10.94 11.22
C PRO A 54 14.34 9.92 10.09
N SER A 55 13.40 10.18 9.18
CA SER A 55 12.67 11.41 8.83
C SER A 55 11.31 11.68 9.52
N GLY A 56 11.03 11.04 10.66
CA GLY A 56 9.84 11.40 11.46
C GLY A 56 8.59 10.57 11.23
N TYR A 57 8.42 9.91 10.09
CA TYR A 57 7.36 8.96 9.73
C TYR A 57 5.94 9.36 10.19
N THR A 58 5.59 10.64 10.09
CA THR A 58 4.39 11.23 10.69
C THR A 58 3.08 10.58 10.22
N THR A 59 2.95 10.34 8.91
CA THR A 59 1.76 9.65 8.36
C THR A 59 1.69 8.20 8.83
N TYR A 60 2.84 7.51 8.94
CA TYR A 60 2.89 6.15 9.45
C TYR A 60 2.40 6.08 10.90
N VAL A 61 2.92 6.94 11.77
CA VAL A 61 2.55 7.01 13.20
C VAL A 61 1.06 7.33 13.36
N PHE A 62 0.54 8.27 12.57
CA PHE A 62 -0.88 8.63 12.59
C PHE A 62 -1.78 7.45 12.15
N LEU A 63 -1.45 6.79 11.04
CA LEU A 63 -2.18 5.61 10.59
C LEU A 63 -2.07 4.47 11.60
N GLY A 64 -0.89 4.24 12.15
CA GLY A 64 -0.66 3.27 13.21
C GLY A 64 -1.54 3.55 14.43
N LYS A 65 -1.68 4.84 14.83
CA LYS A 65 -2.61 5.24 15.89
C LYS A 65 -4.04 4.80 15.61
N LEU A 66 -4.54 4.98 14.38
CA LEU A 66 -5.89 4.54 14.03
C LEU A 66 -6.05 3.03 14.22
N PHE A 67 -5.06 2.24 13.84
CA PHE A 67 -5.09 0.80 14.06
C PHE A 67 -5.04 0.42 15.55
N THR A 68 -4.37 1.20 16.40
CA THR A 68 -4.37 0.93 17.85
C THR A 68 -5.74 1.10 18.51
N LEU A 69 -6.69 1.78 17.86
CA LEU A 69 -8.06 1.94 18.36
C LEU A 69 -8.95 0.71 18.10
N ILE A 70 -8.53 -0.22 17.26
CA ILE A 70 -9.28 -1.45 17.00
C ILE A 70 -9.20 -2.34 18.25
N PRO A 71 -10.33 -2.78 18.86
CA PRO A 71 -10.33 -3.47 20.15
C PRO A 71 -10.02 -4.98 20.01
N ILE A 72 -8.86 -5.31 19.44
CA ILE A 72 -8.41 -6.71 19.26
C ILE A 72 -6.98 -6.86 19.79
N SER A 73 -6.64 -8.00 20.35
CA SER A 73 -5.29 -8.35 20.78
C SER A 73 -4.54 -7.22 21.53
N ASN A 74 -3.23 -7.17 21.46
CA ASN A 74 -2.37 -6.12 22.05
C ASN A 74 -2.03 -5.01 21.05
N ILE A 75 -1.45 -3.92 21.53
CA ILE A 75 -1.07 -2.75 20.73
C ILE A 75 -0.10 -3.12 19.59
N ALA A 76 0.93 -3.93 19.91
CA ALA A 76 1.93 -4.34 18.92
C ALA A 76 1.28 -5.09 17.74
N PHE A 77 0.39 -6.04 18.05
CA PHE A 77 -0.38 -6.77 17.02
C PHE A 77 -1.19 -5.83 16.12
N ARG A 78 -1.83 -4.81 16.69
CA ARG A 78 -2.67 -3.85 15.96
C ARG A 78 -1.84 -3.00 14.98
N VAL A 79 -0.64 -2.57 15.38
CA VAL A 79 0.27 -1.83 14.50
C VAL A 79 0.83 -2.76 13.41
N ASN A 80 1.17 -4.01 13.76
CA ASN A 80 1.57 -5.02 12.76
C ASN A 80 0.45 -5.28 11.74
N LEU A 81 -0.81 -5.30 12.19
CA LEU A 81 -1.99 -5.48 11.34
C LEU A 81 -2.12 -4.37 10.28
N MET A 82 -1.69 -3.14 10.58
CA MET A 82 -1.61 -2.07 9.59
C MET A 82 -0.70 -2.45 8.42
N SER A 83 0.49 -2.98 8.68
CA SER A 83 1.41 -3.42 7.62
C SER A 83 0.79 -4.52 6.77
N ALA A 84 0.12 -5.49 7.39
CA ALA A 84 -0.59 -6.56 6.67
C ALA A 84 -1.74 -6.01 5.80
N PHE A 85 -2.49 -5.05 6.31
CA PHE A 85 -3.57 -4.40 5.58
C PHE A 85 -3.05 -3.69 4.32
N PHE A 86 -2.04 -2.84 4.46
CA PHE A 86 -1.49 -2.11 3.33
C PHE A 86 -0.77 -3.04 2.34
N GLY A 87 -0.06 -4.06 2.83
CA GLY A 87 0.54 -5.07 1.97
C GLY A 87 -0.49 -5.84 1.13
N ALA A 88 -1.58 -6.24 1.75
CA ALA A 88 -2.69 -6.89 1.06
C ALA A 88 -3.38 -5.96 0.05
N PHE A 89 -3.55 -4.69 0.41
CA PHE A 89 -4.11 -3.67 -0.49
C PHE A 89 -3.21 -3.46 -1.71
N ALA A 90 -1.88 -3.42 -1.53
CA ALA A 90 -0.92 -3.33 -2.63
C ALA A 90 -1.07 -4.49 -3.63
N VAL A 91 -1.35 -5.70 -3.18
CA VAL A 91 -1.58 -6.86 -4.06
C VAL A 91 -2.76 -6.63 -5.01
N GLY A 92 -3.90 -6.16 -4.49
CA GLY A 92 -5.06 -5.82 -5.32
C GLY A 92 -4.79 -4.66 -6.28
N GLN A 93 -4.03 -3.67 -5.84
CA GLN A 93 -3.63 -2.54 -6.69
C GLN A 93 -2.73 -2.98 -7.84
N VAL A 94 -1.77 -3.87 -7.59
CA VAL A 94 -0.91 -4.43 -8.66
C VAL A 94 -1.75 -5.16 -9.70
N TYR A 95 -2.74 -5.95 -9.29
CA TYR A 95 -3.69 -6.55 -10.22
C TYR A 95 -4.35 -5.49 -11.11
N LEU A 96 -4.91 -4.44 -10.50
CA LEU A 96 -5.62 -3.37 -11.22
C LEU A 96 -4.68 -2.58 -12.16
N ILE A 97 -3.45 -2.30 -11.74
CA ILE A 97 -2.44 -1.62 -12.55
C ILE A 97 -2.12 -2.44 -13.80
N ILE A 98 -1.85 -3.74 -13.66
CA ILE A 98 -1.56 -4.61 -14.80
C ILE A 98 -2.76 -4.67 -15.76
N ARG A 99 -3.98 -4.77 -15.22
CA ARG A 99 -5.21 -4.72 -16.04
C ARG A 99 -5.33 -3.41 -16.80
N LYS A 100 -5.04 -2.30 -16.14
CA LYS A 100 -5.10 -0.96 -16.72
C LYS A 100 -4.08 -0.73 -17.83
N LEU A 101 -2.89 -1.30 -17.68
CA LEU A 101 -1.83 -1.29 -18.70
C LEU A 101 -2.08 -2.26 -19.88
N GLY A 102 -3.24 -2.89 -19.94
CA GLY A 102 -3.62 -3.81 -21.03
C GLY A 102 -3.23 -5.26 -20.82
N GLY A 103 -2.72 -5.60 -19.64
CA GLY A 103 -2.36 -6.96 -19.31
C GLY A 103 -3.57 -7.91 -19.28
N TRP A 104 -3.37 -9.15 -19.73
CA TRP A 104 -4.39 -10.18 -19.65
C TRP A 104 -4.72 -10.52 -18.20
N LYS A 105 -5.94 -11.00 -17.92
CA LYS A 105 -6.35 -11.38 -16.56
C LYS A 105 -5.38 -12.34 -15.90
N VAL A 106 -4.91 -13.34 -16.64
CA VAL A 106 -3.94 -14.33 -16.14
C VAL A 106 -2.63 -13.66 -15.74
N ALA A 107 -2.10 -12.74 -16.57
CA ALA A 107 -0.89 -12.00 -16.25
C ALA A 107 -1.07 -11.11 -15.02
N ALA A 108 -2.23 -10.47 -14.87
CA ALA A 108 -2.55 -9.65 -13.71
C ALA A 108 -2.66 -10.48 -12.42
N ILE A 109 -3.30 -11.65 -12.50
CA ILE A 109 -3.36 -12.61 -11.37
C ILE A 109 -1.96 -13.09 -11.01
N ALA A 110 -1.15 -13.46 -12.00
CA ALA A 110 0.21 -13.94 -11.78
C ALA A 110 1.10 -12.86 -11.15
N GLY A 111 1.01 -11.61 -11.62
CA GLY A 111 1.75 -10.48 -11.03
C GLY A 111 1.33 -10.19 -9.59
N ALA A 112 0.02 -10.16 -9.31
CA ALA A 112 -0.49 -9.97 -7.96
C ALA A 112 -0.11 -11.14 -7.02
N ALA A 113 -0.23 -12.39 -7.50
CA ALA A 113 0.18 -13.58 -6.75
C ALA A 113 1.70 -13.60 -6.52
N GLY A 114 2.47 -13.18 -7.52
CA GLY A 114 3.92 -13.04 -7.40
C GLY A 114 4.31 -12.07 -6.28
N LEU A 115 3.62 -10.92 -6.16
CA LEU A 115 3.83 -10.00 -5.06
C LEU A 115 3.36 -10.60 -3.72
N MET A 116 2.15 -11.18 -3.69
CA MET A 116 1.55 -11.78 -2.49
C MET A 116 2.45 -12.84 -1.85
N LEU A 117 3.06 -13.68 -2.69
CA LEU A 117 3.87 -14.82 -2.25
C LEU A 117 5.38 -14.51 -2.23
N ASN A 118 5.81 -13.29 -2.60
CA ASN A 118 7.20 -12.90 -2.55
C ASN A 118 7.70 -12.93 -1.10
N PRO A 119 8.74 -13.73 -0.76
CA PRO A 119 9.17 -13.89 0.63
C PRO A 119 9.66 -12.59 1.28
N LEU A 120 10.32 -11.70 0.50
CA LEU A 120 10.80 -10.41 1.01
C LEU A 120 9.63 -9.48 1.30
N PHE A 121 8.65 -9.41 0.39
CA PHE A 121 7.45 -8.59 0.60
C PHE A 121 6.61 -9.13 1.76
N TRP A 122 6.34 -10.46 1.79
CA TRP A 122 5.62 -11.11 2.87
C TRP A 122 6.23 -10.78 4.24
N ARG A 123 7.57 -10.97 4.36
CA ARG A 123 8.27 -10.64 5.61
C ARG A 123 8.03 -9.21 6.06
N ARG A 124 7.94 -8.23 5.14
CA ARG A 124 7.71 -6.81 5.44
C ARG A 124 6.24 -6.46 5.71
N THR A 125 5.32 -7.40 5.49
CA THR A 125 3.89 -7.20 5.77
C THR A 125 3.42 -7.76 7.11
N ILE A 126 4.23 -8.60 7.77
CA ILE A 126 3.79 -9.31 8.98
C ILE A 126 4.21 -8.66 10.29
N PHE A 127 4.86 -7.51 10.25
CA PHE A 127 5.20 -6.70 11.41
C PHE A 127 5.27 -5.20 11.07
N ALA A 128 5.38 -4.35 12.09
CA ALA A 128 5.41 -2.90 11.95
C ALA A 128 6.63 -2.44 11.14
N GLU A 129 6.39 -2.11 9.88
CA GLU A 129 7.38 -1.68 8.91
C GLU A 129 6.77 -0.73 7.89
N THR A 130 7.58 0.19 7.40
CA THR A 130 7.13 1.25 6.47
C THR A 130 7.02 0.77 5.03
N TYR A 131 7.67 -0.32 4.65
CA TYR A 131 7.77 -0.77 3.24
C TYR A 131 6.44 -1.21 2.64
N ALA A 132 5.62 -1.95 3.36
CA ALA A 132 4.32 -2.39 2.84
C ALA A 132 3.33 -1.21 2.68
N PRO A 133 3.18 -0.30 3.68
CA PRO A 133 2.44 0.94 3.48
C PRO A 133 2.97 1.80 2.34
N ALA A 134 4.31 1.98 2.22
CA ALA A 134 4.91 2.75 1.14
C ALA A 134 4.60 2.14 -0.24
N ALA A 135 4.74 0.82 -0.40
CA ALA A 135 4.41 0.13 -1.64
C ALA A 135 2.94 0.33 -2.05
N SER A 136 2.02 0.26 -1.09
CA SER A 136 0.60 0.52 -1.33
C SER A 136 0.33 1.97 -1.75
N MET A 137 0.96 2.94 -1.10
CA MET A 137 0.81 4.36 -1.45
C MET A 137 1.36 4.65 -2.86
N ILE A 138 2.53 4.10 -3.19
CA ILE A 138 3.12 4.20 -4.53
C ILE A 138 2.17 3.59 -5.57
N ALA A 139 1.67 2.38 -5.34
CA ALA A 139 0.71 1.73 -6.22
C ALA A 139 -0.58 2.53 -6.37
N SER A 140 -1.06 3.18 -5.29
CA SER A 140 -2.21 4.10 -5.33
C SER A 140 -1.95 5.28 -6.26
N VAL A 141 -0.79 5.93 -6.13
CA VAL A 141 -0.44 7.07 -7.00
C VAL A 141 -0.42 6.63 -8.47
N PHE A 142 0.26 5.52 -8.81
CA PHE A 142 0.29 5.01 -10.17
C PHE A 142 -1.10 4.66 -10.71
N LEU A 143 -1.93 3.98 -9.92
CA LEU A 143 -3.28 3.64 -10.34
C LEU A 143 -4.13 4.90 -10.59
N LEU A 144 -4.04 5.89 -9.70
CA LEU A 144 -4.75 7.17 -9.85
C LEU A 144 -4.28 7.95 -11.07
N MET A 145 -2.98 7.95 -11.38
CA MET A 145 -2.44 8.56 -12.60
C MET A 145 -2.96 7.87 -13.87
N LEU A 146 -3.01 6.54 -13.90
CA LEU A 146 -3.58 5.79 -15.02
C LEU A 146 -5.09 6.05 -15.19
N LEU A 147 -5.83 6.23 -14.09
CA LEU A 147 -7.25 6.60 -14.12
C LEU A 147 -7.47 8.05 -14.58
N TRP A 148 -6.57 8.95 -14.16
CA TRP A 148 -6.58 10.33 -14.66
C TRP A 148 -6.30 10.38 -16.16
N ASP A 149 -5.31 9.66 -16.64
CA ASP A 149 -4.94 9.65 -18.04
C ASP A 149 -6.10 9.20 -18.95
N GLU A 150 -6.85 8.18 -18.53
CA GLU A 150 -8.02 7.71 -19.29
C GLU A 150 -9.20 8.69 -19.27
N SER A 151 -9.52 9.23 -18.10
CA SER A 151 -10.74 10.02 -17.88
C SER A 151 -10.52 11.53 -18.00
N LYS A 152 -9.27 11.98 -17.89
CA LYS A 152 -8.85 13.39 -17.72
C LYS A 152 -9.59 14.12 -16.59
N ASN A 153 -10.14 13.37 -15.63
CA ASN A 153 -10.86 13.94 -14.50
C ASN A 153 -9.85 14.39 -13.42
N ALA A 154 -9.83 15.69 -13.15
CA ALA A 154 -8.90 16.32 -12.20
C ALA A 154 -8.98 15.73 -10.78
N ARG A 155 -10.09 15.07 -10.40
CA ARG A 155 -10.22 14.40 -9.09
C ARG A 155 -9.13 13.33 -8.88
N TYR A 156 -8.80 12.57 -9.90
CA TYR A 156 -7.75 11.55 -9.79
C TYR A 156 -6.37 12.18 -9.63
N LEU A 157 -6.10 13.28 -10.32
CA LEU A 157 -4.86 14.03 -10.16
C LEU A 157 -4.75 14.64 -8.75
N PHE A 158 -5.83 15.23 -8.25
CA PHE A 158 -5.88 15.74 -6.87
C PHE A 158 -5.63 14.62 -5.84
N LEU A 159 -6.30 13.47 -5.99
CA LEU A 159 -6.11 12.32 -5.10
C LEU A 159 -4.68 11.75 -5.19
N ALA A 160 -4.10 11.69 -6.39
CA ALA A 160 -2.72 11.24 -6.58
C ALA A 160 -1.73 12.18 -5.85
N GLY A 161 -1.94 13.49 -5.95
CA GLY A 161 -1.15 14.49 -5.22
C GLY A 161 -1.31 14.37 -3.69
N LEU A 162 -2.55 14.18 -3.21
CA LEU A 162 -2.83 13.98 -1.78
C LEU A 162 -2.16 12.71 -1.24
N VAL A 163 -2.35 11.57 -1.91
CA VAL A 163 -1.74 10.30 -1.52
C VAL A 163 -0.21 10.38 -1.61
N GLY A 164 0.31 10.98 -2.67
CA GLY A 164 1.75 11.19 -2.85
C GLY A 164 2.35 12.05 -1.74
N GLY A 165 1.70 13.16 -1.37
CA GLY A 165 2.13 14.01 -0.27
C GLY A 165 2.12 13.28 1.08
N LEU A 166 1.04 12.56 1.39
CA LEU A 166 0.94 11.78 2.63
C LEU A 166 1.97 10.65 2.67
N SER A 167 2.32 10.07 1.53
CA SER A 167 3.27 8.95 1.46
C SER A 167 4.70 9.35 1.85
N VAL A 168 5.08 10.62 1.72
CA VAL A 168 6.36 11.14 2.20
C VAL A 168 6.52 10.94 3.72
N GLY A 169 5.43 11.11 4.48
CA GLY A 169 5.39 10.82 5.91
C GLY A 169 5.31 9.32 6.27
N ILE A 170 5.35 8.42 5.27
CA ILE A 170 5.50 6.98 5.48
C ILE A 170 6.93 6.53 5.22
N HIS A 171 7.54 6.96 4.11
CA HIS A 171 8.92 6.63 3.80
C HIS A 171 9.49 7.60 2.76
N SER A 172 10.68 8.14 3.01
CA SER A 172 11.30 9.17 2.17
C SER A 172 11.57 8.72 0.72
N THR A 173 11.81 7.43 0.49
CA THR A 173 12.02 6.89 -0.87
C THR A 173 10.82 7.08 -1.81
N VAL A 174 9.63 7.33 -1.28
CA VAL A 174 8.44 7.63 -2.08
C VAL A 174 8.62 8.92 -2.90
N VAL A 175 9.47 9.84 -2.48
CA VAL A 175 9.80 11.05 -3.26
C VAL A 175 10.30 10.69 -4.67
N MET A 176 10.98 9.56 -4.84
CA MET A 176 11.42 9.09 -6.17
C MET A 176 10.23 8.80 -7.12
N THR A 177 9.06 8.50 -6.57
CA THR A 177 7.83 8.33 -7.35
C THR A 177 7.39 9.64 -8.01
N ALA A 178 7.66 10.78 -7.39
CA ALA A 178 7.32 12.10 -7.95
C ALA A 178 8.04 12.33 -9.28
N SER A 179 9.30 11.94 -9.40
CA SER A 179 10.07 12.05 -10.65
C SER A 179 9.45 11.22 -11.77
N ALA A 180 9.03 9.97 -11.46
CA ALA A 180 8.36 9.11 -12.43
C ALA A 180 6.99 9.67 -12.86
N VAL A 181 6.23 10.23 -11.94
CA VAL A 181 4.93 10.88 -12.22
C VAL A 181 5.14 12.13 -13.10
N LEU A 182 6.12 12.97 -12.79
CA LEU A 182 6.44 14.16 -13.60
C LEU A 182 6.83 13.77 -15.04
N ILE A 183 7.68 12.77 -15.20
CA ILE A 183 8.04 12.25 -16.53
C ILE A 183 6.77 11.77 -17.26
N TYR A 184 5.94 10.97 -16.61
CA TYR A 184 4.69 10.47 -17.20
C TYR A 184 3.70 11.58 -17.61
N MET A 185 3.72 12.73 -16.92
CA MET A 185 2.87 13.88 -17.27
C MET A 185 3.38 14.70 -18.46
N ILE A 186 4.68 14.64 -18.74
CA ILE A 186 5.33 15.40 -19.83
C ILE A 186 5.26 14.65 -21.17
N PHE A 187 5.32 13.33 -21.15
CA PHE A 187 5.33 12.47 -22.34
C PHE A 187 4.02 11.69 -22.48
#